data_26b117fec8de11f995ff9ba7382cc50d
#
_entry.id   26b117fec8de11f995ff9ba7382cc50d
#
_cell.length_a   1.000
_cell.length_b   1.000
_cell.length_c   1.000
_cell.angle_alpha   90.00
_cell.angle_beta   90.00
_cell.angle_gamma   90.00
#
_symmetry.space_group_name_H-M   'P 1'
#
loop_
_entity.id
_entity.type
_entity.pdbx_description
1 polymer ?
#
loop_
_entity_poly.entity_id
_entity_poly.type
_entity_poly.pdbx_seq_one_letter_code
_entity_poly.pdbx_strand_id
1 'polypeptide(L)'
;MAFIVLAQTNAQSFKETFDANSLEWTECAFESNSGTAVIDRGKMTITSRGENKGLGVALTALSGVATKVGENTFFETHCYAPLDVQKPFKIRTHVNIQKLANDRTTGLVFNYRDGGNFYCFNFNDEMVRFERRVDGIVVGAIQQGVKWKDKKKVDQEWELISDGQVLTFIIDGMQILKVRYMPLDYTGFGYYTFGKQELQVDDVEFIQL
;
A
#
# COMPACT_ATOMS: atom_id res chain seq x y z
N MET A 1 -1.24 -39.11 32.82
CA MET A 1 -0.76 -38.85 31.46
C MET A 1 -1.66 -37.80 30.83
N ALA A 2 -1.20 -36.56 30.73
CA ALA A 2 -1.99 -35.48 30.10
C ALA A 2 -1.63 -35.45 28.60
N PHE A 3 -2.59 -35.71 27.75
CA PHE A 3 -2.45 -35.52 26.31
C PHE A 3 -2.56 -34.01 26.01
N ILE A 4 -1.43 -33.39 25.66
CA ILE A 4 -1.47 -32.05 25.06
C ILE A 4 -1.89 -32.24 23.60
N VAL A 5 -3.14 -31.91 23.31
CA VAL A 5 -3.60 -31.76 21.94
C VAL A 5 -3.04 -30.42 21.43
N LEU A 6 -1.96 -30.47 20.67
CA LEU A 6 -1.50 -29.34 19.87
C LEU A 6 -2.55 -29.11 18.78
N ALA A 7 -3.41 -28.12 18.97
CA ALA A 7 -4.24 -27.62 17.89
C ALA A 7 -3.31 -27.05 16.81
N GLN A 8 -3.16 -27.73 15.69
CA GLN A 8 -2.59 -27.15 14.48
C GLN A 8 -3.59 -26.08 14.02
N THR A 9 -3.27 -24.82 14.29
CA THR A 9 -3.93 -23.71 13.62
C THR A 9 -3.49 -23.73 12.17
N ASN A 10 -4.32 -24.28 11.28
CA ASN A 10 -4.11 -24.14 9.85
C ASN A 10 -4.17 -22.61 9.57
N ALA A 11 -3.08 -22.04 9.14
CA ALA A 11 -3.06 -20.67 8.65
C ALA A 11 -4.06 -20.58 7.49
N GLN A 12 -5.09 -19.77 7.64
CA GLN A 12 -6.03 -19.55 6.57
C GLN A 12 -5.41 -18.53 5.62
N SER A 13 -5.21 -18.90 4.36
CA SER A 13 -4.73 -17.98 3.34
C SER A 13 -5.75 -17.83 2.21
N PHE A 14 -5.78 -16.65 1.63
CA PHE A 14 -6.51 -16.33 0.41
C PHE A 14 -5.56 -15.65 -0.56
N LYS A 15 -5.52 -16.12 -1.81
CA LYS A 15 -4.69 -15.56 -2.86
C LYS A 15 -5.56 -15.01 -3.99
N GLU A 16 -5.39 -13.73 -4.32
CA GLU A 16 -5.94 -13.08 -5.51
C GLU A 16 -4.87 -13.08 -6.61
N THR A 17 -5.22 -13.59 -7.79
CA THR A 17 -4.34 -13.68 -8.96
C THR A 17 -4.76 -12.76 -10.10
N PHE A 18 -5.83 -12.01 -9.91
CA PHE A 18 -6.39 -11.08 -10.90
C PHE A 18 -6.85 -11.73 -12.22
N ASP A 19 -7.06 -13.06 -12.25
CA ASP A 19 -7.75 -13.74 -13.35
C ASP A 19 -9.23 -13.33 -13.42
N ALA A 20 -9.77 -12.96 -12.27
CA ALA A 20 -11.06 -12.32 -12.07
C ALA A 20 -10.93 -11.30 -10.94
N ASN A 21 -11.87 -10.38 -10.80
CA ASN A 21 -11.93 -9.44 -9.68
C ASN A 21 -12.63 -10.08 -8.46
N SER A 22 -11.98 -11.09 -7.85
CA SER A 22 -12.59 -11.94 -6.82
C SER A 22 -12.84 -11.22 -5.49
N LEU A 23 -12.08 -10.18 -5.20
CA LEU A 23 -12.20 -9.35 -3.99
C LEU A 23 -12.89 -8.01 -4.24
N GLU A 24 -13.53 -7.85 -5.39
CA GLU A 24 -14.24 -6.60 -5.73
C GLU A 24 -13.35 -5.36 -5.59
N TRP A 25 -12.12 -5.45 -6.11
CA TRP A 25 -11.22 -4.30 -6.17
C TRP A 25 -11.89 -3.14 -6.87
N THR A 26 -11.67 -1.95 -6.34
CA THR A 26 -12.15 -0.72 -6.95
C THR A 26 -11.44 -0.48 -8.28
N GLU A 27 -12.12 -0.75 -9.38
CA GLU A 27 -11.61 -0.49 -10.73
C GLU A 27 -12.05 0.89 -11.21
N CYS A 28 -11.16 1.55 -11.95
CA CYS A 28 -11.45 2.77 -12.67
C CYS A 28 -10.90 2.63 -14.10
N ALA A 29 -11.71 2.07 -15.01
CA ALA A 29 -11.33 1.86 -16.39
C ALA A 29 -11.40 3.17 -17.22
N PHE A 30 -12.24 4.12 -16.81
CA PHE A 30 -12.28 5.46 -17.40
C PHE A 30 -11.33 6.37 -16.64
N GLU A 31 -10.59 7.17 -17.39
CA GLU A 31 -9.67 8.12 -16.80
C GLU A 31 -10.37 9.03 -15.79
N SER A 32 -10.16 8.73 -14.51
CA SER A 32 -10.39 9.74 -13.46
C SER A 32 -9.36 10.86 -13.62
N ASN A 33 -9.58 11.99 -12.98
CA ASN A 33 -8.60 13.08 -12.99
C ASN A 33 -7.25 12.67 -12.38
N SER A 34 -7.20 11.62 -11.56
CA SER A 34 -6.02 11.15 -10.83
C SER A 34 -5.36 9.91 -11.43
N GLY A 35 -6.10 9.00 -12.07
CA GLY A 35 -5.51 7.77 -12.60
C GLY A 35 -6.53 6.73 -13.04
N THR A 36 -6.04 5.51 -13.28
CA THR A 36 -6.83 4.34 -13.62
C THR A 36 -6.36 3.12 -12.84
N ALA A 37 -7.26 2.19 -12.57
CA ALA A 37 -6.95 0.84 -12.11
C ALA A 37 -7.76 -0.15 -12.95
N VAL A 38 -7.08 -1.08 -13.58
CA VAL A 38 -7.70 -2.05 -14.50
C VAL A 38 -7.17 -3.44 -14.21
N ILE A 39 -8.07 -4.41 -14.08
CA ILE A 39 -7.74 -5.83 -13.98
C ILE A 39 -7.91 -6.45 -15.37
N ASP A 40 -6.82 -6.97 -15.92
CA ASP A 40 -6.79 -7.65 -17.21
C ASP A 40 -5.66 -8.69 -17.25
N ARG A 41 -5.97 -9.87 -17.80
CA ARG A 41 -5.00 -10.96 -18.05
C ARG A 41 -4.15 -11.35 -16.84
N GLY A 42 -4.78 -11.56 -15.70
CA GLY A 42 -4.10 -11.99 -14.48
C GLY A 42 -3.21 -10.92 -13.85
N LYS A 43 -3.53 -9.64 -14.07
CA LYS A 43 -2.79 -8.51 -13.47
C LYS A 43 -3.73 -7.36 -13.17
N MET A 44 -3.40 -6.61 -12.13
CA MET A 44 -3.96 -5.30 -11.92
C MET A 44 -2.93 -4.23 -12.30
N THR A 45 -3.28 -3.33 -13.21
CA THR A 45 -2.44 -2.20 -13.62
C THR A 45 -3.03 -0.91 -13.08
N ILE A 46 -2.23 -0.21 -12.29
CA ILE A 46 -2.56 1.06 -11.67
C ILE A 46 -1.69 2.14 -12.31
N THR A 47 -2.32 3.14 -12.89
CA THR A 47 -1.62 4.26 -13.52
C THR A 47 -2.10 5.56 -12.92
N SER A 48 -1.20 6.31 -12.30
CA SER A 48 -1.49 7.67 -11.85
C SER A 48 -0.94 8.70 -12.84
N ARG A 49 -1.72 9.76 -13.03
CA ARG A 49 -1.30 10.90 -13.83
C ARG A 49 -0.50 11.84 -12.96
N GLY A 50 0.75 12.07 -13.31
CA GLY A 50 1.49 13.18 -12.71
C GLY A 50 0.83 14.45 -13.14
N GLU A 51 0.13 15.10 -12.26
CA GLU A 51 -0.35 16.43 -12.54
C GLU A 51 0.56 17.50 -11.97
N ASN A 52 0.85 18.28 -12.90
CA ASN A 52 0.97 19.75 -12.99
C ASN A 52 2.07 20.38 -12.15
N LYS A 53 3.02 20.73 -12.85
CA LYS A 53 3.87 21.91 -12.88
C LYS A 53 3.29 23.15 -12.13
N GLY A 54 2.87 22.96 -10.87
CA GLY A 54 2.47 24.05 -10.01
C GLY A 54 3.31 24.06 -8.75
N LEU A 55 3.88 25.19 -8.40
CA LEU A 55 4.68 25.45 -7.19
C LEU A 55 4.07 24.91 -5.88
N GLY A 56 2.77 24.56 -5.87
CA GLY A 56 2.05 24.06 -4.71
C GLY A 56 2.52 22.68 -4.21
N VAL A 57 2.97 21.79 -5.08
CA VAL A 57 3.36 20.42 -4.71
C VAL A 57 4.69 20.40 -3.96
N ALA A 58 5.63 21.26 -4.34
CA ALA A 58 6.94 21.36 -3.66
C ALA A 58 6.81 21.95 -2.24
N LEU A 59 5.86 22.85 -2.02
CA LEU A 59 5.62 23.47 -0.71
C LEU A 59 4.95 22.52 0.28
N THR A 60 4.11 21.62 -0.18
CA THR A 60 3.43 20.64 0.68
C THR A 60 4.39 19.58 1.23
N ALA A 61 5.41 19.23 0.44
CA ALA A 61 6.44 18.28 0.87
C ALA A 61 7.42 18.87 1.90
N LEU A 62 7.59 20.19 1.91
CA LEU A 62 8.59 20.87 2.75
C LEU A 62 8.02 21.49 4.03
N SER A 63 6.74 21.80 4.10
CA SER A 63 6.22 22.66 5.17
C SER A 63 5.61 21.94 6.37
N GLY A 64 5.32 20.65 6.27
CA GLY A 64 4.59 19.92 7.34
C GLY A 64 3.24 20.57 7.72
N VAL A 65 2.82 21.59 6.98
CA VAL A 65 1.55 22.28 7.18
C VAL A 65 0.48 21.47 6.46
N ALA A 66 -0.59 21.15 7.16
CA ALA A 66 -1.80 20.49 6.66
C ALA A 66 -2.49 21.38 5.60
N THR A 67 -1.92 21.41 4.40
CA THR A 67 -2.65 21.92 3.24
C THR A 67 -3.49 20.79 2.69
N LYS A 68 -4.77 21.04 2.43
CA LYS A 68 -5.61 20.15 1.63
C LYS A 68 -4.82 19.82 0.38
N VAL A 69 -4.34 18.57 0.30
CA VAL A 69 -3.77 18.06 -0.94
C VAL A 69 -4.89 18.16 -1.95
N GLY A 70 -4.70 18.92 -3.02
CA GLY A 70 -5.73 19.09 -4.04
C GLY A 70 -6.19 17.72 -4.51
N GLU A 71 -7.47 17.57 -4.79
CA GLU A 71 -8.17 16.31 -5.09
C GLU A 71 -7.53 15.47 -6.23
N ASN A 72 -6.47 15.95 -6.87
CA ASN A 72 -5.90 15.39 -8.10
C ASN A 72 -4.46 14.88 -7.98
N THR A 73 -3.92 14.63 -6.79
CA THR A 73 -2.49 14.38 -6.63
C THR A 73 -2.13 12.92 -6.37
N PHE A 74 -3.06 12.09 -5.94
CA PHE A 74 -2.82 10.66 -5.76
C PHE A 74 -3.96 9.82 -6.31
N PHE A 75 -3.66 8.58 -6.62
CA PHE A 75 -4.63 7.56 -7.00
C PHE A 75 -4.47 6.34 -6.09
N GLU A 76 -5.57 5.78 -5.67
CA GLU A 76 -5.60 4.54 -4.89
C GLU A 76 -6.66 3.60 -5.44
N THR A 77 -6.42 2.30 -5.25
CA THR A 77 -7.39 1.24 -5.46
C THR A 77 -7.37 0.33 -4.25
N HIS A 78 -8.51 -0.23 -3.87
CA HIS A 78 -8.62 -1.04 -2.66
C HIS A 78 -9.63 -2.17 -2.80
N CYS A 79 -9.51 -3.14 -1.90
CA CYS A 79 -10.48 -4.19 -1.61
C CYS A 79 -10.67 -4.30 -0.10
N TYR A 80 -11.55 -5.19 0.34
CA TYR A 80 -11.65 -5.59 1.73
C TYR A 80 -10.97 -6.94 1.93
N ALA A 81 -9.83 -6.94 2.63
CA ALA A 81 -9.04 -8.13 2.86
C ALA A 81 -9.80 -9.16 3.70
N PRO A 82 -9.77 -10.45 3.34
CA PRO A 82 -10.43 -11.52 4.08
C PRO A 82 -9.61 -11.93 5.33
N LEU A 83 -9.32 -10.95 6.20
CA LEU A 83 -8.50 -11.10 7.40
C LEU A 83 -9.22 -10.60 8.64
N ASP A 84 -8.95 -11.24 9.79
CA ASP A 84 -9.20 -10.66 11.09
C ASP A 84 -8.02 -9.76 11.48
N VAL A 85 -8.15 -8.46 11.23
CA VAL A 85 -7.08 -7.48 11.47
C VAL A 85 -6.74 -7.29 12.95
N GLN A 86 -7.55 -7.82 13.87
CA GLN A 86 -7.27 -7.83 15.32
C GLN A 86 -6.31 -8.95 15.73
N LYS A 87 -6.04 -9.89 14.85
CA LYS A 87 -5.09 -10.99 15.04
C LYS A 87 -3.82 -10.78 14.21
N PRO A 88 -2.72 -11.47 14.54
CA PRO A 88 -1.53 -11.46 13.68
C PRO A 88 -1.85 -11.89 12.25
N PHE A 89 -1.31 -11.17 11.27
CA PHE A 89 -1.49 -11.47 9.87
C PHE A 89 -0.27 -11.09 9.02
N LYS A 90 -0.23 -11.61 7.80
CA LYS A 90 0.70 -11.19 6.75
C LYS A 90 -0.07 -10.94 5.46
N ILE A 91 0.31 -9.87 4.76
CA ILE A 91 -0.08 -9.63 3.38
C ILE A 91 1.21 -9.63 2.55
N ARG A 92 1.21 -10.39 1.44
CA ARG A 92 2.34 -10.50 0.52
C ARG A 92 1.84 -10.23 -0.90
N THR A 93 2.60 -9.47 -1.67
CA THR A 93 2.22 -9.12 -3.03
C THR A 93 3.44 -8.97 -3.93
N HIS A 94 3.33 -9.40 -5.19
CA HIS A 94 4.33 -9.19 -6.21
C HIS A 94 3.93 -8.01 -7.10
N VAL A 95 4.87 -7.09 -7.25
CA VAL A 95 4.64 -5.85 -7.97
C VAL A 95 5.76 -5.53 -8.96
N ASN A 96 5.39 -4.89 -10.05
CA ASN A 96 6.33 -4.28 -10.99
C ASN A 96 6.10 -2.77 -11.02
N ILE A 97 7.16 -2.02 -10.73
CA ILE A 97 7.13 -0.55 -10.73
C ILE A 97 7.87 -0.06 -11.97
N GLN A 98 7.25 0.76 -12.78
CA GLN A 98 7.87 1.28 -14.00
C GLN A 98 9.17 2.05 -13.72
N LYS A 99 9.17 2.87 -12.65
CA LYS A 99 10.35 3.66 -12.26
C LYS A 99 10.19 4.22 -10.85
N LEU A 100 11.25 4.13 -10.05
CA LEU A 100 11.39 4.90 -8.82
C LEU A 100 12.03 6.26 -9.11
N ALA A 101 11.47 7.33 -8.58
CA ALA A 101 12.00 8.69 -8.67
C ALA A 101 11.44 9.55 -7.52
N ASN A 102 12.09 10.66 -7.21
CA ASN A 102 11.70 11.53 -6.10
C ASN A 102 10.37 12.26 -6.31
N ASP A 103 9.94 12.41 -7.57
CA ASP A 103 8.66 13.00 -7.97
C ASP A 103 7.50 11.99 -8.04
N ARG A 104 7.74 10.73 -7.67
CA ARG A 104 6.80 9.62 -7.75
C ARG A 104 6.83 8.81 -6.48
N THR A 105 5.66 8.43 -6.01
CA THR A 105 5.53 7.61 -4.81
C THR A 105 4.60 6.44 -5.09
N THR A 106 4.92 5.29 -4.56
CA THR A 106 4.07 4.10 -4.61
C THR A 106 4.08 3.38 -3.27
N GLY A 107 3.10 2.55 -3.00
CA GLY A 107 3.04 1.80 -1.75
C GLY A 107 1.70 1.14 -1.49
N LEU A 108 1.49 0.75 -0.25
CA LEU A 108 0.31 0.08 0.24
C LEU A 108 -0.56 1.02 1.06
N VAL A 109 -1.86 0.96 0.86
CA VAL A 109 -2.86 1.48 1.81
C VAL A 109 -3.46 0.32 2.59
N PHE A 110 -3.73 0.52 3.86
CA PHE A 110 -4.37 -0.47 4.73
C PHE A 110 -5.10 0.23 5.88
N ASN A 111 -5.89 -0.53 6.65
CA ASN A 111 -6.85 0.08 7.57
C ASN A 111 -7.70 1.15 6.87
N TYR A 112 -8.05 0.85 5.62
CA TYR A 112 -8.77 1.79 4.76
C TYR A 112 -10.25 1.78 5.12
N ARG A 113 -10.77 2.95 5.43
CA ARG A 113 -12.19 3.21 5.64
C ARG A 113 -12.79 3.95 4.45
N ASP A 114 -12.11 5.00 4.02
CA ASP A 114 -12.49 5.89 2.93
C ASP A 114 -11.26 6.70 2.45
N GLY A 115 -11.38 7.44 1.35
CA GLY A 115 -10.28 8.21 0.75
C GLY A 115 -9.62 9.27 1.64
N GLY A 116 -10.21 9.59 2.79
CA GLY A 116 -9.64 10.50 3.79
C GLY A 116 -9.08 9.78 5.01
N ASN A 117 -9.36 8.49 5.22
CA ASN A 117 -9.10 7.76 6.45
C ASN A 117 -8.46 6.41 6.18
N PHE A 118 -7.13 6.35 6.25
CA PHE A 118 -6.33 5.16 6.01
C PHE A 118 -4.91 5.29 6.56
N TYR A 119 -4.20 4.17 6.62
CA TYR A 119 -2.76 4.11 6.81
C TYR A 119 -2.08 3.80 5.48
N CYS A 120 -0.89 4.34 5.29
CA CYS A 120 -0.13 4.15 4.07
C CYS A 120 1.35 3.88 4.38
N PHE A 121 1.89 2.79 3.85
CA PHE A 121 3.32 2.65 3.61
C PHE A 121 3.59 3.07 2.18
N ASN A 122 4.38 4.10 2.01
CA ASN A 122 4.74 4.58 0.68
C ASN A 122 6.24 4.86 0.58
N PHE A 123 6.77 4.80 -0.62
CA PHE A 123 8.16 5.06 -0.88
C PHE A 123 8.41 5.63 -2.26
N ASN A 124 9.55 6.28 -2.40
CA ASN A 124 10.11 6.76 -3.66
C ASN A 124 11.55 6.27 -3.81
N ASP A 125 12.38 6.93 -4.62
CA ASP A 125 13.78 6.53 -4.83
C ASP A 125 14.74 6.90 -3.70
N GLU A 126 14.31 7.66 -2.70
CA GLU A 126 15.15 8.17 -1.61
C GLU A 126 14.64 7.81 -0.21
N MET A 127 13.33 7.67 -0.06
CA MET A 127 12.70 7.52 1.26
C MET A 127 11.58 6.49 1.25
N VAL A 128 11.42 5.83 2.40
CA VAL A 128 10.21 5.11 2.76
C VAL A 128 9.50 5.87 3.89
N ARG A 129 8.17 5.81 3.87
CA ARG A 129 7.34 6.57 4.80
C ARG A 129 6.13 5.74 5.24
N PHE A 130 5.81 5.81 6.52
CA PHE A 130 4.51 5.44 7.05
C PHE A 130 3.73 6.70 7.37
N GLU A 131 2.50 6.78 6.90
CA GLU A 131 1.60 7.89 7.14
C GLU A 131 0.26 7.37 7.69
N ARG A 132 -0.30 8.12 8.62
CA ARG A 132 -1.69 7.98 9.04
C ARG A 132 -2.47 9.19 8.54
N ARG A 133 -3.56 8.94 7.84
CA ARG A 133 -4.49 9.98 7.39
C ARG A 133 -5.80 9.90 8.14
N VAL A 134 -6.31 11.07 8.55
CA VAL A 134 -7.62 11.24 9.18
C VAL A 134 -8.26 12.47 8.54
N ASP A 135 -9.45 12.29 7.98
CA ASP A 135 -10.20 13.34 7.26
C ASP A 135 -9.36 14.05 6.18
N GLY A 136 -8.53 13.26 5.47
CA GLY A 136 -7.66 13.74 4.40
C GLY A 136 -6.36 14.41 4.87
N ILE A 137 -6.14 14.53 6.18
CA ILE A 137 -4.97 15.19 6.77
C ILE A 137 -3.98 14.14 7.27
N VAL A 138 -2.69 14.31 6.99
CA VAL A 138 -1.64 13.50 7.59
C VAL A 138 -1.46 13.90 9.05
N VAL A 139 -1.90 13.04 9.98
CA VAL A 139 -1.84 13.29 11.43
C VAL A 139 -0.63 12.66 12.11
N GLY A 140 0.15 11.87 11.37
CA GLY A 140 1.39 11.27 11.85
C GLY A 140 2.16 10.66 10.69
N ALA A 141 3.47 10.86 10.70
CA ALA A 141 4.37 10.27 9.72
C ALA A 141 5.67 9.84 10.36
N ILE A 142 6.18 8.68 9.94
CA ILE A 142 7.53 8.19 10.24
C ILE A 142 8.21 7.99 8.90
N GLN A 143 9.45 8.46 8.75
CA GLN A 143 10.18 8.32 7.52
C GLN A 143 11.64 7.94 7.77
N GLN A 144 12.23 7.21 6.82
CA GLN A 144 13.66 6.95 6.80
C GLN A 144 14.18 6.92 5.37
N GLY A 145 15.46 7.26 5.22
CA GLY A 145 16.16 7.18 3.94
C GLY A 145 16.35 5.74 3.51
N VAL A 146 16.26 5.49 2.22
CA VAL A 146 16.50 4.18 1.61
C VAL A 146 17.39 4.34 0.37
N LYS A 147 18.20 3.31 0.10
CA LYS A 147 19.02 3.25 -1.11
C LYS A 147 18.61 2.03 -1.91
N TRP A 148 18.00 2.24 -3.05
CA TRP A 148 17.60 1.16 -3.95
C TRP A 148 18.77 0.75 -4.86
N LYS A 149 18.89 -0.56 -5.08
CA LYS A 149 19.90 -1.13 -5.98
C LYS A 149 19.59 -0.79 -7.44
N ASP A 150 18.32 -0.81 -7.80
CA ASP A 150 17.82 -0.42 -9.11
C ASP A 150 16.63 0.54 -8.95
N LYS A 151 16.43 1.41 -9.93
CA LYS A 151 15.37 2.43 -9.96
C LYS A 151 14.51 2.38 -11.21
N LYS A 152 14.81 1.46 -12.15
CA LYS A 152 14.07 1.32 -13.42
C LYS A 152 13.49 -0.08 -13.56
N LYS A 153 12.20 -0.19 -13.86
CA LYS A 153 11.48 -1.47 -14.00
C LYS A 153 11.81 -2.42 -12.84
N VAL A 154 11.36 -2.04 -11.69
CA VAL A 154 11.70 -2.71 -10.43
C VAL A 154 10.64 -3.75 -10.13
N ASP A 155 11.00 -5.03 -10.22
CA ASP A 155 10.20 -6.15 -9.72
C ASP A 155 10.49 -6.33 -8.25
N GLN A 156 9.46 -6.41 -7.42
CA GLN A 156 9.60 -6.53 -5.97
C GLN A 156 8.52 -7.42 -5.37
N GLU A 157 8.87 -8.12 -4.30
CA GLU A 157 7.93 -8.69 -3.36
C GLU A 157 7.78 -7.74 -2.16
N TRP A 158 6.55 -7.33 -1.87
CA TRP A 158 6.23 -6.53 -0.68
C TRP A 158 5.50 -7.37 0.33
N GLU A 159 5.89 -7.23 1.60
CA GLU A 159 5.17 -7.84 2.72
C GLU A 159 4.79 -6.79 3.75
N LEU A 160 3.57 -6.88 4.25
CA LEU A 160 3.08 -6.20 5.44
C LEU A 160 2.76 -7.25 6.49
N ILE A 161 3.45 -7.20 7.63
CA ILE A 161 3.27 -8.15 8.73
C ILE A 161 2.78 -7.39 9.95
N SER A 162 1.71 -7.91 10.56
CA SER A 162 1.25 -7.50 11.89
C SER A 162 1.42 -8.66 12.86
N ASP A 163 2.10 -8.44 13.98
CA ASP A 163 2.17 -9.39 15.10
C ASP A 163 1.17 -9.04 16.22
N GLY A 164 0.28 -8.09 15.99
CA GLY A 164 -0.68 -7.56 16.95
C GLY A 164 -0.12 -6.43 17.81
N GLN A 165 1.17 -6.08 17.70
CA GLN A 165 1.80 -4.96 18.41
C GLN A 165 2.62 -4.06 17.52
N VAL A 166 3.11 -4.60 16.42
CA VAL A 166 4.04 -3.94 15.50
C VAL A 166 3.64 -4.26 14.06
N LEU A 167 3.69 -3.24 13.22
CA LEU A 167 3.60 -3.37 11.77
C LEU A 167 5.00 -3.34 11.18
N THR A 168 5.32 -4.33 10.35
CA THR A 168 6.61 -4.44 9.67
C THR A 168 6.38 -4.44 8.17
N PHE A 169 7.07 -3.53 7.46
CA PHE A 169 7.08 -3.48 6.01
C PHE A 169 8.40 -4.02 5.48
N ILE A 170 8.31 -5.00 4.60
CA ILE A 170 9.45 -5.72 4.03
C ILE A 170 9.38 -5.58 2.50
N ILE A 171 10.52 -5.38 1.86
CA ILE A 171 10.67 -5.40 0.40
C ILE A 171 11.82 -6.36 0.08
N ASP A 172 11.56 -7.37 -0.76
CA ASP A 172 12.52 -8.39 -1.18
C ASP A 172 13.25 -9.05 0.00
N GLY A 173 12.48 -9.40 1.04
CA GLY A 173 13.01 -10.00 2.27
C GLY A 173 13.76 -9.04 3.19
N MET A 174 13.93 -7.78 2.81
CA MET A 174 14.61 -6.77 3.62
C MET A 174 13.58 -5.95 4.42
N GLN A 175 13.71 -5.94 5.74
CA GLN A 175 12.89 -5.06 6.57
C GLN A 175 13.23 -3.59 6.28
N ILE A 176 12.27 -2.86 5.70
CA ILE A 176 12.43 -1.47 5.30
C ILE A 176 11.95 -0.53 6.40
N LEU A 177 10.83 -0.84 7.03
CA LEU A 177 10.27 0.00 8.08
C LEU A 177 9.56 -0.86 9.12
N LYS A 178 9.63 -0.44 10.37
CA LYS A 178 8.93 -1.04 11.50
C LYS A 178 8.30 0.05 12.33
N VAL A 179 6.99 -0.05 12.57
CA VAL A 179 6.25 0.93 13.34
C VAL A 179 5.49 0.26 14.46
N ARG A 180 5.38 0.95 15.60
CA ARG A 180 4.59 0.44 16.72
C ARG A 180 3.13 0.32 16.28
N TYR A 181 2.49 -0.75 16.70
CA TYR A 181 1.10 -1.03 16.35
C TYR A 181 0.19 0.15 16.70
N MET A 182 -0.58 0.54 15.74
CA MET A 182 -1.74 1.40 15.91
C MET A 182 -2.97 0.54 15.64
N PRO A 183 -4.05 0.64 16.43
CA PRO A 183 -5.23 -0.19 16.24
C PRO A 183 -5.68 -0.19 14.78
N LEU A 184 -5.95 -1.38 14.24
CA LEU A 184 -6.53 -1.57 12.93
C LEU A 184 -8.01 -1.91 13.13
N ASP A 185 -8.88 -1.05 12.62
CA ASP A 185 -10.32 -1.18 12.80
C ASP A 185 -11.01 -1.64 11.50
N TYR A 186 -10.30 -1.54 10.38
CA TYR A 186 -10.85 -1.80 9.04
C TYR A 186 -9.98 -2.78 8.27
N THR A 187 -10.63 -3.64 7.49
CA THR A 187 -9.96 -4.64 6.63
C THR A 187 -9.59 -4.12 5.26
N GLY A 188 -9.91 -2.86 4.97
CA GLY A 188 -9.58 -2.24 3.68
C GLY A 188 -8.06 -2.21 3.45
N PHE A 189 -7.66 -2.78 2.31
CA PHE A 189 -6.29 -2.90 1.84
C PHE A 189 -6.20 -2.52 0.37
N GLY A 190 -5.08 -1.92 -0.04
CA GLY A 190 -4.90 -1.57 -1.44
C GLY A 190 -3.55 -0.99 -1.77
N TYR A 191 -3.50 -0.33 -2.92
CA TYR A 191 -2.29 0.28 -3.47
C TYR A 191 -2.46 1.77 -3.66
N TYR A 192 -1.35 2.45 -3.52
CA TYR A 192 -1.26 3.90 -3.59
C TYR A 192 -0.19 4.30 -4.62
N THR A 193 -0.53 5.25 -5.47
CA THR A 193 0.41 5.86 -6.42
C THR A 193 0.25 7.38 -6.43
N PHE A 194 1.37 8.07 -6.58
CA PHE A 194 1.43 9.52 -6.68
C PHE A 194 2.44 9.92 -7.75
N GLY A 195 2.20 11.03 -8.44
CA GLY A 195 3.01 11.45 -9.56
C GLY A 195 2.69 10.63 -10.82
N LYS A 196 3.47 10.79 -11.89
CA LYS A 196 3.31 9.98 -13.10
C LYS A 196 3.91 8.60 -12.87
N GLN A 197 3.11 7.66 -12.36
CA GLN A 197 3.54 6.33 -11.96
C GLN A 197 2.68 5.25 -12.59
N GLU A 198 3.31 4.11 -12.89
CA GLU A 198 2.64 2.86 -13.23
C GLU A 198 3.12 1.78 -12.27
N LEU A 199 2.17 1.08 -11.68
CA LEU A 199 2.35 -0.05 -10.80
C LEU A 199 1.54 -1.22 -11.37
N GLN A 200 2.19 -2.33 -11.65
CA GLN A 200 1.52 -3.58 -11.98
C GLN A 200 1.58 -4.51 -10.77
N VAL A 201 0.48 -5.17 -10.48
CA VAL A 201 0.35 -6.15 -9.40
C VAL A 201 0.02 -7.48 -10.02
N ASP A 202 0.87 -8.48 -9.78
CA ASP A 202 0.69 -9.82 -10.34
C ASP A 202 -0.18 -10.69 -9.41
N ASP A 203 -0.01 -10.56 -8.10
CA ASP A 203 -0.84 -11.25 -7.11
C ASP A 203 -0.80 -10.55 -5.75
N VAL A 204 -1.76 -10.93 -4.90
CA VAL A 204 -1.73 -10.60 -3.48
C VAL A 204 -2.23 -11.79 -2.67
N GLU A 205 -1.53 -12.11 -1.59
CA GLU A 205 -1.87 -13.18 -0.66
C GLU A 205 -2.13 -12.61 0.73
N PHE A 206 -3.28 -12.94 1.30
CA PHE A 206 -3.70 -12.60 2.65
C PHE A 206 -3.59 -13.83 3.53
N ILE A 207 -2.80 -13.77 4.59
CA ILE A 207 -2.47 -14.91 5.45
C ILE A 207 -2.79 -14.56 6.90
N GLN A 208 -3.72 -15.30 7.50
CA GLN A 208 -3.94 -15.23 8.94
C GLN A 208 -2.88 -16.06 9.66
N LEU A 209 -2.15 -15.48 10.62
CA LEU A 209 -1.08 -16.14 11.35
C LEU A 209 -1.54 -16.78 12.66
#